data_05ae3d0c83cba5de8ae106a61da81563
#
_entry.id   05ae3d0c83cba5de8ae106a61da81563
#
_cell.length_a   1.000
_cell.length_b   1.000
_cell.length_c   1.000
_cell.angle_alpha   90.00
_cell.angle_beta   90.00
_cell.angle_gamma   90.00
#
_symmetry.space_group_name_H-M   'P 1'
#
loop_
_entity.id
_entity.type
_entity.pdbx_description
1 polymer ?
#
loop_
_entity_poly.entity_id
_entity_poly.type
_entity_poly.pdbx_seq_one_letter_code
_entity_poly.pdbx_strand_id
1 'polypeptide(L)'
;MFDFQEELRKLPDQPGVYIMHDKTDAIIYIGKAVSLRKRVRQYFQPSHDEGIKKKQMVEHIARFEYIITDSELEALVLECNLIKEHTPKYLSLIHISEP
;
A
#
# COMPACT_ATOMS: atom_id res chain seq x y z
N MET A 1 -10.88 -15.30 7.16
CA MET A 1 -10.62 -13.91 7.58
C MET A 1 -9.16 -13.57 7.33
N PHE A 2 -8.89 -12.38 6.81
CA PHE A 2 -7.54 -11.93 6.54
C PHE A 2 -6.80 -11.65 7.86
N ASP A 3 -5.67 -12.28 8.06
CA ASP A 3 -4.88 -12.10 9.28
C ASP A 3 -3.72 -11.15 8.97
N PHE A 4 -3.83 -9.90 9.41
CA PHE A 4 -2.83 -8.89 9.12
C PHE A 4 -1.46 -9.23 9.69
N GLN A 5 -1.41 -9.75 10.92
CA GLN A 5 -0.13 -10.08 11.53
C GLN A 5 0.59 -11.18 10.78
N GLU A 6 -0.16 -12.19 10.37
CA GLU A 6 0.40 -13.29 9.60
C GLU A 6 0.88 -12.80 8.23
N GLU A 7 0.06 -12.00 7.55
CA GLU A 7 0.41 -11.49 6.22
C GLU A 7 1.58 -10.51 6.27
N LEU A 8 1.64 -9.68 7.31
CA LEU A 8 2.75 -8.76 7.48
C LEU A 8 4.07 -9.52 7.71
N ARG A 9 3.98 -10.65 8.38
CA ARG A 9 5.17 -11.47 8.65
C ARG A 9 5.71 -12.12 7.37
N LYS A 10 4.82 -12.42 6.44
CA LYS A 10 5.19 -13.05 5.17
C LYS A 10 5.79 -12.07 4.16
N LEU A 11 5.65 -10.78 4.39
CA LEU A 11 6.15 -9.79 3.44
C LEU A 11 7.66 -9.89 3.25
N PRO A 12 8.13 -9.92 1.99
CA PRO A 12 9.56 -9.98 1.72
C PRO A 12 10.22 -8.60 1.86
N ASP A 13 11.50 -8.59 2.19
CA ASP A 13 12.29 -7.37 2.23
C ASP A 13 12.85 -7.12 0.82
N GLN A 14 11.93 -6.87 -0.11
CA GLN A 14 12.25 -6.71 -1.53
C GLN A 14 11.39 -5.61 -2.13
N PRO A 15 11.85 -5.04 -3.25
CA PRO A 15 11.05 -4.00 -3.91
C PRO A 15 9.79 -4.59 -4.53
N GLY A 16 8.78 -3.76 -4.65
CA GLY A 16 7.53 -4.19 -5.24
C GLY A 16 6.43 -3.18 -5.09
N VAL A 17 5.23 -3.62 -5.40
CA VAL A 17 4.02 -2.81 -5.34
C VAL A 17 3.06 -3.46 -4.36
N TYR A 18 2.42 -2.65 -3.52
CA TYR A 18 1.40 -3.15 -2.60
C TYR A 18 0.05 -2.52 -2.95
N ILE A 19 -1.01 -3.30 -2.75
CA ILE A 19 -2.38 -2.93 -3.13
C ILE A 19 -3.27 -3.14 -1.92
N MET A 20 -3.93 -2.05 -1.48
CA MET A 20 -4.80 -2.11 -0.31
C MET A 20 -6.26 -2.20 -0.76
N HIS A 21 -7.01 -3.08 -0.12
CA HIS A 21 -8.43 -3.30 -0.41
C HIS A 21 -9.28 -3.02 0.82
N ASP A 22 -10.50 -2.53 0.61
CA ASP A 22 -11.44 -2.36 1.70
C ASP A 22 -12.29 -3.61 1.87
N LYS A 23 -13.27 -3.56 2.78
CA LYS A 23 -14.12 -4.72 3.08
C LYS A 23 -14.99 -5.16 1.91
N THR A 24 -15.18 -4.28 0.93
CA THR A 24 -15.93 -4.62 -0.29
C THR A 24 -15.03 -5.13 -1.38
N ASP A 25 -13.74 -5.31 -1.07
CA ASP A 25 -12.72 -5.77 -2.01
C ASP A 25 -12.38 -4.74 -3.09
N ALA A 26 -12.77 -3.50 -2.89
CA ALA A 26 -12.40 -2.42 -3.80
C ALA A 26 -10.99 -1.95 -3.50
N ILE A 27 -10.24 -1.59 -4.54
CA ILE A 27 -8.88 -1.09 -4.37
C ILE A 27 -8.95 0.36 -3.90
N ILE A 28 -8.38 0.61 -2.73
CA ILE A 28 -8.40 1.96 -2.15
C ILE A 28 -7.05 2.66 -2.24
N TYR A 29 -5.97 1.90 -2.42
CA TYR A 29 -4.64 2.49 -2.54
C TYR A 29 -3.68 1.53 -3.22
N ILE A 30 -2.78 2.09 -4.03
CA ILE A 30 -1.69 1.36 -4.67
C ILE A 30 -0.41 2.16 -4.45
N GLY A 31 0.64 1.50 -3.97
CA GLY A 31 1.91 2.17 -3.74
C GLY A 31 3.09 1.28 -4.07
N LYS A 32 4.24 1.91 -4.29
CA LYS A 32 5.48 1.18 -4.50
C LYS A 32 6.34 1.22 -3.25
N ALA A 33 7.28 0.29 -3.14
CA ALA A 33 8.18 0.24 -2.01
C ALA A 33 9.53 -0.32 -2.42
N VAL A 34 10.59 0.19 -1.79
CA VAL A 34 11.92 -0.40 -1.90
C VAL A 34 11.97 -1.69 -1.09
N SER A 35 11.26 -1.69 0.03
CA SER A 35 11.09 -2.87 0.87
C SER A 35 9.63 -3.00 1.22
N LEU A 36 8.96 -3.99 0.64
CA LEU A 36 7.55 -4.25 0.92
C LEU A 36 7.31 -4.47 2.41
N ARG A 37 8.20 -5.24 3.04
CA ARG A 37 8.07 -5.51 4.47
C ARG A 37 8.02 -4.24 5.31
N LYS A 38 8.99 -3.37 5.11
CA LYS A 38 9.09 -2.15 5.90
C LYS A 38 7.96 -1.18 5.58
N ARG A 39 7.66 -1.02 4.30
CA ARG A 39 6.68 -0.03 3.89
C ARG A 39 5.26 -0.38 4.32
N VAL A 40 4.85 -1.62 4.07
CA VAL A 40 3.50 -2.04 4.43
C VAL A 40 3.31 -2.06 5.94
N ARG A 41 4.31 -2.52 6.67
CA ARG A 41 4.23 -2.55 8.14
C ARG A 41 4.08 -1.15 8.73
N GLN A 42 4.64 -0.14 8.10
CA GLN A 42 4.50 1.24 8.58
C GLN A 42 3.06 1.70 8.64
N TYR A 43 2.22 1.22 7.73
CA TYR A 43 0.81 1.61 7.74
C TYR A 43 0.05 1.10 8.96
N PHE A 44 0.52 0.02 9.56
CA PHE A 44 -0.16 -0.60 10.69
C PHE A 44 0.54 -0.36 12.03
N GLN A 45 1.58 0.47 12.02
CA GLN A 45 2.28 0.84 13.25
C GLN A 45 1.77 2.20 13.72
N PRO A 46 1.63 2.40 15.04
CA PRO A 46 1.26 3.72 15.57
C PRO A 46 2.35 4.73 15.21
N SER A 47 1.91 5.89 14.75
CA SER A 47 2.81 6.97 14.37
C SER A 47 2.21 8.30 14.81
N HIS A 48 3.06 9.19 15.31
CA HIS A 48 2.61 10.50 15.75
C HIS A 48 2.43 11.47 14.60
N ASP A 49 3.06 11.19 13.48
CA ASP A 49 3.10 12.11 12.34
C ASP A 49 2.16 11.74 11.21
N GLU A 50 1.29 10.77 11.42
CA GLU A 50 0.37 10.37 10.39
C GLU A 50 -0.74 11.40 10.21
N GLY A 51 -0.97 11.78 8.94
CA GLY A 51 -2.07 12.65 8.61
C GLY A 51 -3.42 11.98 8.84
N ILE A 52 -4.45 12.78 9.04
CA ILE A 52 -5.80 12.28 9.24
C ILE A 52 -6.25 11.41 8.07
N LYS A 53 -5.91 11.82 6.85
CA LYS A 53 -6.31 11.09 5.64
C LYS A 53 -5.68 9.71 5.57
N LYS A 54 -4.41 9.61 5.92
CA LYS A 54 -3.73 8.32 5.93
C LYS A 54 -4.32 7.41 7.00
N LYS A 55 -4.61 7.97 8.16
CA LYS A 55 -5.21 7.21 9.26
C LYS A 55 -6.58 6.68 8.86
N GLN A 56 -7.38 7.49 8.19
CA GLN A 56 -8.68 7.07 7.71
C GLN A 56 -8.57 5.92 6.71
N MET A 57 -7.59 6.02 5.80
CA MET A 57 -7.36 4.96 4.83
C MET A 57 -7.02 3.65 5.54
N VAL A 58 -6.11 3.71 6.51
CA VAL A 58 -5.69 2.51 7.24
C VAL A 58 -6.88 1.84 7.94
N GLU A 59 -7.79 2.62 8.48
CA GLU A 59 -8.97 2.08 9.14
C GLU A 59 -9.89 1.32 8.18
N HIS A 60 -9.84 1.66 6.88
CA HIS A 60 -10.67 1.00 5.88
C HIS A 60 -10.00 -0.19 5.23
N ILE A 61 -8.73 -0.44 5.50
CA ILE A 61 -8.03 -1.56 4.90
C ILE A 61 -8.54 -2.87 5.50
N ALA A 62 -9.15 -3.70 4.65
CA ALA A 62 -9.61 -5.02 5.07
C ALA A 62 -8.59 -6.10 4.71
N ARG A 63 -7.85 -5.90 3.62
CA ARG A 63 -6.77 -6.80 3.23
C ARG A 63 -5.81 -6.08 2.30
N PHE A 64 -4.65 -6.68 2.07
CA PHE A 64 -3.71 -6.13 1.11
C PHE A 64 -3.09 -7.25 0.29
N GLU A 65 -2.57 -6.87 -0.88
CA GLU A 65 -1.83 -7.75 -1.76
C GLU A 65 -0.50 -7.08 -2.09
N TYR A 66 0.42 -7.83 -2.65
CA TYR A 66 1.68 -7.26 -3.10
C TYR A 66 2.22 -8.04 -4.29
N ILE A 67 3.05 -7.35 -5.09
CA ILE A 67 3.71 -7.93 -6.24
C ILE A 67 5.19 -7.61 -6.11
N ILE A 68 6.03 -8.64 -6.09
CA ILE A 68 7.48 -8.47 -5.99
C ILE A 68 8.02 -8.10 -7.37
N THR A 69 8.93 -7.12 -7.42
CA THR A 69 9.60 -6.73 -8.65
C THR A 69 11.11 -6.88 -8.49
N ASP A 70 11.82 -6.86 -9.60
CA ASP A 70 13.28 -7.02 -9.57
C ASP A 70 13.99 -5.75 -9.10
N SER A 71 13.34 -4.61 -9.23
CA SER A 71 13.95 -3.34 -8.87
C SER A 71 12.89 -2.31 -8.50
N GLU A 72 13.33 -1.21 -7.89
CA GLU A 72 12.45 -0.10 -7.57
C GLU A 72 11.88 0.55 -8.82
N LEU A 73 12.68 0.62 -9.88
CA LEU A 73 12.22 1.19 -11.14
C LEU A 73 11.07 0.38 -11.74
N GLU A 74 11.20 -0.94 -11.69
CA GLU A 74 10.14 -1.82 -12.16
C GLU A 74 8.88 -1.65 -11.31
N ALA A 75 9.06 -1.49 -10.00
CA ALA A 75 7.94 -1.24 -9.11
C ALA A 75 7.23 0.07 -9.46
N LEU A 76 8.00 1.11 -9.81
CA LEU A 76 7.43 2.39 -10.19
C LEU A 76 6.58 2.26 -11.46
N VAL A 77 7.10 1.57 -12.47
CA VAL A 77 6.35 1.36 -13.72
C VAL A 77 5.07 0.58 -13.46
N LEU A 78 5.17 -0.47 -12.68
CA LEU A 78 4.00 -1.30 -12.35
C LEU A 78 2.97 -0.49 -11.57
N GLU A 79 3.43 0.29 -10.59
CA GLU A 79 2.54 1.17 -9.82
C GLU A 79 1.76 2.10 -10.73
N CYS A 80 2.46 2.76 -11.65
CA CYS A 80 1.82 3.69 -12.58
C CYS A 80 0.76 3.01 -13.43
N ASN A 81 1.06 1.82 -13.93
CA ASN A 81 0.11 1.08 -14.76
C ASN A 81 -1.12 0.67 -13.96
N LEU A 82 -0.92 0.19 -12.74
CA LEU A 82 -2.03 -0.23 -11.89
C LEU A 82 -2.90 0.94 -11.48
N ILE A 83 -2.30 2.09 -11.18
CA ILE A 83 -3.04 3.29 -10.83
C ILE A 83 -3.93 3.75 -11.98
N LYS A 84 -3.41 3.74 -13.20
CA LYS A 84 -4.19 4.11 -14.37
C LYS A 84 -5.36 3.16 -14.60
N GLU A 85 -5.15 1.89 -14.33
CA GLU A 85 -6.16 0.87 -14.57
C GLU A 85 -7.25 0.89 -13.50
N HIS A 86 -6.90 1.09 -12.24
CA HIS A 86 -7.82 0.93 -11.11
C HIS A 86 -8.31 2.21 -10.46
N THR A 87 -7.59 3.31 -10.63
CA THR A 87 -7.94 4.61 -10.04
C THR A 87 -8.29 4.49 -8.53
N PRO A 88 -7.30 4.19 -7.67
CA PRO A 88 -7.57 3.96 -6.25
C PRO A 88 -8.23 5.15 -5.55
N LYS A 89 -9.11 4.85 -4.61
CA LYS A 89 -9.94 5.84 -3.93
C LYS A 89 -9.13 6.88 -3.14
N TYR A 90 -8.10 6.46 -2.44
CA TYR A 90 -7.34 7.34 -1.56
C TYR A 90 -6.03 7.85 -2.14
N LEU A 91 -5.71 7.49 -3.38
CA LEU A 91 -4.42 7.83 -3.95
C LEU A 91 -4.19 9.33 -4.02
N SER A 92 -5.15 10.08 -4.55
CA SER A 92 -5.00 11.52 -4.71
C SER A 92 -4.92 12.26 -3.37
N LEU A 93 -5.54 11.70 -2.34
CA LEU A 93 -5.52 12.31 -1.01
C LEU A 93 -4.17 12.15 -0.32
N ILE A 94 -3.43 11.10 -0.66
CA ILE A 94 -2.15 10.79 -0.03
C ILE A 94 -0.98 11.36 -0.82
N HIS A 95 -1.03 11.23 -2.13
CA HIS A 95 0.07 11.66 -2.99
C HIS A 95 0.09 13.14 -3.27
N ILE A 96 -1.00 13.83 -3.02
CA ILE A 96 -1.09 15.25 -3.33
C ILE A 96 -0.12 16.10 -2.51
N SER A 97 0.26 15.62 -1.34
CA SER A 97 1.20 16.33 -0.47
C SER A 97 2.66 15.99 -0.77
N GLU A 98 2.91 15.09 -1.66
CA GLU A 98 4.26 14.70 -2.04
C GLU A 98 4.91 15.78 -2.91
N PRO A 99 6.10 16.26 -2.55
CA PRO A 99 6.79 17.25 -3.37
C PRO A 99 7.32 16.67 -4.67
#